data_01cc5d5a7d3b845b7032839635bbb271
#
_entry.id   01cc5d5a7d3b845b7032839635bbb271
#
_cell.length_a   1.000
_cell.length_b   1.000
_cell.length_c   1.000
_cell.angle_alpha   90.00
_cell.angle_beta   90.00
_cell.angle_gamma   90.00
#
_symmetry.space_group_name_H-M   'P 1'
#
loop_
_entity.id
_entity.type
_entity.pdbx_description
1 polymer ?
#
loop_
_entity_poly.entity_id
_entity_poly.type
_entity_poly.pdbx_seq_one_letter_code
_entity_poly.pdbx_strand_id
1 'polypeptide(L)'
;MTQEFYLPPTPQILQWLAGGQLANRLVRSLRLLVLIDKLYSGKTDWADKIPRVFTYSQLRDRLFAYRHPKNDRLNAQQITVQCSDIRCICHQTFSEIVFEQNFQQSEAQWLEQIILLTGINKEELQKVLQERPFATVHRSIRDDLKQLIQLGWLHQAGQGKYQYLAREELPQLPTQLEADSSLPKLTSLPSLSHLSEQQTWELLRVLESISFVQPNLSSIIEKLWQQITDSSPSGTLHQQDPQQRIFLHLDYILSPQMQDCVDNYQEQIEQLWYKPPGGVVQFEYWIAATESKVKITVYPVCLHYVRRAKYLSAYGIDPDGNIAWHNYRLDRIAGDRVPSSVGDRLKVLAWGDPLVPQELKQMWHTGSLPTPEYIAGELKAAWGFNFYFKKELLILRFPADFAKWYVDNTTRHSTFRAVLHNQLPQLIVKNIPNEQEREQLLKIVSQCPTDDAYYIAWIRTGDINVLMRLREWRPNGEVIAPLSIRYQMRAEAEQEFKNYQALLG
;
A
#
# COMPACT_ATOMS: atom_id res chain seq x y z
N MET A 1 32.82 34.33 -5.90
CA MET A 1 31.98 34.10 -4.71
C MET A 1 31.26 32.80 -4.94
N THR A 2 31.63 31.73 -4.26
CA THR A 2 30.94 30.44 -4.33
C THR A 2 29.59 30.61 -3.64
N GLN A 3 28.51 30.54 -4.42
CA GLN A 3 27.15 30.63 -3.90
C GLN A 3 26.94 29.50 -2.87
N GLU A 4 26.65 29.88 -1.62
CA GLU A 4 26.36 28.88 -0.57
C GLU A 4 25.14 28.06 -0.99
N PHE A 5 25.27 26.74 -0.93
CA PHE A 5 24.13 25.83 -1.18
C PHE A 5 23.18 25.94 0.02
N TYR A 6 21.94 26.30 -0.25
CA TYR A 6 20.88 26.39 0.76
C TYR A 6 19.59 25.81 0.19
N LEU A 7 18.98 24.88 0.89
CA LEU A 7 17.71 24.25 0.55
C LEU A 7 16.66 24.70 1.58
N PRO A 8 15.80 25.68 1.26
CA PRO A 8 14.80 26.15 2.21
C PRO A 8 13.70 25.08 2.44
N PRO A 9 13.16 24.95 3.67
CA PRO A 9 12.10 24.02 3.99
C PRO A 9 10.72 24.46 3.50
N THR A 10 10.65 24.89 2.23
CA THR A 10 9.38 25.29 1.63
C THR A 10 8.49 24.07 1.39
N PRO A 11 7.14 24.23 1.39
CA PRO A 11 6.22 23.16 1.08
C PRO A 11 6.51 22.45 -0.24
N GLN A 12 6.92 23.18 -1.27
CA GLN A 12 7.26 22.68 -2.59
C GLN A 12 8.48 21.76 -2.56
N ILE A 13 9.55 22.16 -1.84
CA ILE A 13 10.75 21.35 -1.69
C ILE A 13 10.46 20.10 -0.86
N LEU A 14 9.69 20.25 0.22
CA LEU A 14 9.28 19.11 1.04
C LEU A 14 8.40 18.12 0.22
N GLN A 15 7.49 18.63 -0.62
CA GLN A 15 6.69 17.82 -1.52
C GLN A 15 7.55 17.06 -2.54
N TRP A 16 8.54 17.73 -3.11
CA TRP A 16 9.49 17.11 -4.04
C TRP A 16 10.30 16.00 -3.38
N LEU A 17 10.83 16.24 -2.17
CA LEU A 17 11.57 15.23 -1.39
C LEU A 17 10.67 14.08 -0.91
N ALA A 18 9.39 14.34 -0.69
CA ALA A 18 8.45 13.30 -0.29
C ALA A 18 8.35 12.18 -1.32
N GLY A 19 8.48 12.50 -2.62
CA GLY A 19 8.25 11.54 -3.70
C GLY A 19 6.89 10.86 -3.62
N GLY A 20 5.89 11.56 -3.05
CA GLY A 20 4.54 11.06 -2.82
C GLY A 20 3.71 12.05 -2.02
N GLN A 21 2.59 11.64 -1.43
CA GLN A 21 1.75 12.54 -0.62
C GLN A 21 2.54 13.13 0.56
N LEU A 22 2.71 14.44 0.55
CA LEU A 22 3.43 15.15 1.62
C LEU A 22 2.75 14.94 2.97
N ALA A 23 1.41 14.90 3.02
CA ALA A 23 0.62 14.63 4.22
C ALA A 23 1.15 13.45 5.04
N ASN A 24 1.44 12.34 4.37
CA ASN A 24 1.89 11.09 4.99
C ASN A 24 3.42 11.01 5.17
N ARG A 25 4.17 11.89 4.51
CA ARG A 25 5.64 11.83 4.45
C ARG A 25 6.33 13.08 4.95
N LEU A 26 5.60 14.03 5.55
CA LEU A 26 6.11 15.32 5.97
C LEU A 26 7.35 15.21 6.89
N VAL A 27 7.28 14.34 7.89
CA VAL A 27 8.39 14.08 8.82
C VAL A 27 9.61 13.48 8.12
N ARG A 28 9.39 12.57 7.16
CA ARG A 28 10.46 11.98 6.35
C ARG A 28 11.09 13.01 5.42
N SER A 29 10.28 13.82 4.75
CA SER A 29 10.76 14.88 3.85
C SER A 29 11.66 15.86 4.57
N LEU A 30 11.33 16.23 5.82
CA LEU A 30 12.19 17.05 6.64
C LEU A 30 13.52 16.36 6.97
N ARG A 31 13.51 15.06 7.28
CA ARG A 31 14.77 14.33 7.51
C ARG A 31 15.65 14.33 6.27
N LEU A 32 15.07 14.08 5.09
CA LEU A 32 15.79 14.12 3.81
C LEU A 32 16.39 15.50 3.57
N LEU A 33 15.61 16.57 3.78
CA LEU A 33 16.07 17.95 3.65
C LEU A 33 17.25 18.25 4.58
N VAL A 34 17.15 17.87 5.84
CA VAL A 34 18.24 18.06 6.83
C VAL A 34 19.48 17.26 6.43
N LEU A 35 19.34 16.04 5.96
CA LEU A 35 20.46 15.24 5.49
C LEU A 35 21.15 15.89 4.29
N ILE A 36 20.40 16.41 3.31
CA ILE A 36 20.95 17.14 2.16
C ILE A 36 21.68 18.40 2.63
N ASP A 37 21.07 19.20 3.50
CA ASP A 37 21.67 20.40 4.03
C ASP A 37 23.00 20.09 4.76
N LYS A 38 23.01 19.10 5.65
CA LYS A 38 24.21 18.65 6.35
C LYS A 38 25.31 18.15 5.41
N LEU A 39 24.94 17.51 4.30
CA LEU A 39 25.88 16.96 3.33
C LEU A 39 26.47 18.02 2.39
N TYR A 40 25.72 19.08 2.03
CA TYR A 40 26.08 19.99 0.93
C TYR A 40 26.15 21.49 1.27
N SER A 41 25.63 21.96 2.42
CA SER A 41 25.51 23.40 2.71
C SER A 41 26.86 24.14 2.91
N GLY A 42 27.91 23.41 3.20
CA GLY A 42 29.23 24.02 3.52
C GLY A 42 29.27 24.78 4.86
N LYS A 43 28.11 25.04 5.49
CA LYS A 43 28.00 25.67 6.80
C LYS A 43 28.40 24.75 7.94
N THR A 44 28.43 23.48 7.69
CA THR A 44 28.81 22.44 8.64
C THR A 44 30.14 21.86 8.21
N ASP A 45 31.04 21.65 9.18
CA ASP A 45 32.34 20.96 8.98
C ASP A 45 32.24 19.50 8.47
N TRP A 46 31.14 19.16 7.84
CA TRP A 46 30.88 17.78 7.43
C TRP A 46 31.68 17.37 6.18
N ALA A 47 31.79 18.28 5.20
CA ALA A 47 32.54 18.03 3.97
C ALA A 47 34.01 17.68 4.25
N ASP A 48 34.61 18.25 5.30
CA ASP A 48 36.00 18.01 5.71
C ASP A 48 36.14 16.80 6.65
N LYS A 49 35.06 16.34 7.25
CA LYS A 49 35.07 15.34 8.33
C LYS A 49 34.43 14.00 7.96
N ILE A 50 33.72 13.92 6.84
CA ILE A 50 33.18 12.68 6.29
C ILE A 50 33.91 12.41 4.97
N PRO A 51 34.49 11.20 4.77
CA PRO A 51 35.15 10.86 3.50
C PRO A 51 34.20 10.95 2.30
N ARG A 52 34.71 11.23 1.10
CA ARG A 52 33.90 11.28 -0.13
C ARG A 52 33.05 10.01 -0.34
N VAL A 53 33.57 8.87 0.06
CA VAL A 53 32.84 7.60 0.18
C VAL A 53 32.71 7.26 1.67
N PHE A 54 31.49 7.19 2.16
CA PHE A 54 31.21 6.99 3.58
C PHE A 54 30.22 5.86 3.84
N THR A 55 30.22 5.36 5.08
CA THR A 55 29.25 4.37 5.57
C THR A 55 28.20 5.05 6.46
N TYR A 56 27.08 4.37 6.68
CA TYR A 56 26.06 4.85 7.62
C TYR A 56 26.65 5.13 9.02
N SER A 57 27.56 4.30 9.52
CA SER A 57 28.15 4.52 10.85
C SER A 57 28.94 5.83 10.94
N GLN A 58 29.66 6.21 9.89
CA GLN A 58 30.37 7.47 9.83
C GLN A 58 29.41 8.67 9.80
N LEU A 59 28.31 8.59 9.03
CA LEU A 59 27.27 9.60 9.02
C LEU A 59 26.56 9.69 10.38
N ARG A 60 26.16 8.56 10.96
CA ARG A 60 25.49 8.50 12.26
C ARG A 60 26.31 9.18 13.36
N ASP A 61 27.61 8.87 13.44
CA ASP A 61 28.49 9.40 14.48
C ASP A 61 28.75 10.93 14.33
N ARG A 62 28.28 11.53 13.21
CA ARG A 62 28.26 12.99 12.99
C ARG A 62 26.89 13.61 13.19
N LEU A 63 25.83 12.89 12.78
CA LEU A 63 24.46 13.36 12.88
C LEU A 63 23.98 13.41 14.33
N PHE A 64 24.35 12.43 15.12
CA PHE A 64 23.93 12.30 16.50
C PHE A 64 25.05 12.58 17.48
N ALA A 65 24.67 13.00 18.68
CA ALA A 65 25.61 13.16 19.77
C ALA A 65 26.29 11.84 20.16
N TYR A 66 27.47 11.89 20.73
CA TYR A 66 28.28 10.71 21.10
C TYR A 66 27.54 9.70 21.97
N ARG A 67 26.67 10.19 22.89
CA ARG A 67 25.88 9.37 23.81
C ARG A 67 24.52 8.95 23.26
N HIS A 68 24.28 9.21 21.99
CA HIS A 68 23.04 8.74 21.34
C HIS A 68 23.00 7.21 21.27
N PRO A 69 21.85 6.56 21.61
CA PRO A 69 21.71 5.10 21.57
C PRO A 69 21.98 4.55 20.17
N LYS A 70 22.80 3.50 20.08
CA LYS A 70 23.17 2.86 18.82
C LYS A 70 22.34 1.58 18.53
N ASN A 71 21.29 1.33 19.31
CA ASN A 71 20.46 0.13 19.22
C ASN A 71 19.28 0.34 18.29
N ASP A 72 19.18 -0.48 17.25
CA ASP A 72 18.08 -0.46 16.27
C ASP A 72 16.71 -0.98 16.80
N ARG A 73 16.67 -1.47 18.05
CA ARG A 73 15.44 -2.04 18.65
C ARG A 73 14.62 -1.03 19.46
N LEU A 74 15.15 0.15 19.70
CA LEU A 74 14.49 1.18 20.49
C LEU A 74 13.45 1.93 19.68
N ASN A 75 12.30 2.21 20.27
CA ASN A 75 11.32 3.11 19.68
C ASN A 75 11.68 4.59 19.92
N ALA A 76 10.95 5.52 19.28
CA ALA A 76 11.21 6.95 19.36
C ALA A 76 11.26 7.50 20.80
N GLN A 77 10.34 7.07 21.65
CA GLN A 77 10.29 7.50 23.06
C GLN A 77 11.47 6.95 23.86
N GLN A 78 11.82 5.69 23.64
CA GLN A 78 12.98 5.07 24.30
C GLN A 78 14.30 5.74 23.88
N ILE A 79 14.42 6.12 22.61
CA ILE A 79 15.60 6.84 22.09
C ILE A 79 15.77 8.17 22.81
N THR A 80 14.71 8.97 22.92
CA THR A 80 14.78 10.28 23.61
C THR A 80 15.07 10.16 25.09
N VAL A 81 14.53 9.14 25.77
CA VAL A 81 14.81 8.89 27.20
C VAL A 81 16.25 8.42 27.41
N GLN A 82 16.78 7.58 26.53
CA GLN A 82 18.14 7.04 26.69
C GLN A 82 19.24 7.98 26.19
N CYS A 83 18.94 8.93 25.30
CA CYS A 83 19.89 9.93 24.85
C CYS A 83 20.03 11.02 25.90
N SER A 84 21.15 11.01 26.65
CA SER A 84 21.40 11.96 27.73
C SER A 84 21.90 13.33 27.25
N ASP A 85 22.16 13.53 25.97
CA ASP A 85 22.61 14.81 25.41
C ASP A 85 21.42 15.58 24.82
N ILE A 86 20.97 16.60 25.53
CA ILE A 86 19.84 17.45 25.16
C ILE A 86 20.06 18.16 23.81
N ARG A 87 21.33 18.41 23.42
CA ARG A 87 21.68 19.06 22.15
C ARG A 87 21.70 18.09 20.97
N CYS A 88 21.45 16.82 21.22
CA CYS A 88 21.33 15.85 20.13
C CYS A 88 20.13 16.16 19.26
N ILE A 89 20.28 16.07 17.95
CA ILE A 89 19.20 16.30 16.97
C ILE A 89 17.94 15.44 17.23
N CYS A 90 18.08 14.29 17.92
CA CYS A 90 16.94 13.45 18.29
C CYS A 90 16.00 14.08 19.32
N HIS A 91 16.40 15.16 19.98
CA HIS A 91 15.58 15.94 20.90
C HIS A 91 14.85 17.10 20.22
N GLN A 92 15.33 17.53 19.06
CA GLN A 92 14.72 18.65 18.33
C GLN A 92 13.37 18.25 17.72
N THR A 93 12.40 19.13 17.89
CA THR A 93 11.07 18.99 17.27
C THR A 93 11.13 19.40 15.80
N PHE A 94 10.09 19.02 15.05
CA PHE A 94 9.93 19.44 13.66
C PHE A 94 9.95 20.98 13.55
N SER A 95 9.22 21.67 14.43
CA SER A 95 9.14 23.15 14.47
C SER A 95 10.51 23.77 14.70
N GLU A 96 11.28 23.29 15.67
CA GLU A 96 12.64 23.78 15.96
C GLU A 96 13.55 23.62 14.74
N ILE A 97 13.51 22.47 14.05
CA ILE A 97 14.38 22.23 12.89
C ILE A 97 14.01 23.17 11.71
N VAL A 98 12.72 23.42 11.48
CA VAL A 98 12.27 24.23 10.35
C VAL A 98 12.48 25.73 10.60
N PHE A 99 12.13 26.21 11.79
CA PHE A 99 12.02 27.65 12.03
C PHE A 99 13.23 28.27 12.74
N GLU A 100 14.13 27.48 13.38
CA GLU A 100 15.36 28.01 14.01
C GLU A 100 16.44 28.46 13.01
N GLN A 101 16.39 28.06 11.75
CA GLN A 101 17.43 28.34 10.74
C GLN A 101 17.05 29.51 9.81
N ASN A 102 16.90 30.75 10.33
CA ASN A 102 16.73 31.99 9.50
C ASN A 102 15.78 31.78 8.30
N PHE A 103 14.72 31.00 8.46
CA PHE A 103 13.73 30.80 7.45
C PHE A 103 12.92 32.09 7.29
N GLN A 104 12.92 32.67 6.09
CA GLN A 104 12.34 34.00 5.84
C GLN A 104 10.81 34.04 5.93
N GLN A 105 10.16 32.89 6.03
CA GLN A 105 8.71 32.76 6.09
C GLN A 105 8.22 32.62 7.53
N SER A 106 7.12 33.24 7.90
CA SER A 106 6.51 33.05 9.22
C SER A 106 5.91 31.66 9.37
N GLU A 107 5.92 31.13 10.60
CA GLU A 107 5.30 29.82 10.90
C GLU A 107 3.84 29.78 10.43
N ALA A 108 3.08 30.85 10.62
CA ALA A 108 1.68 30.93 10.22
C ALA A 108 1.51 30.78 8.70
N GLN A 109 2.32 31.49 7.91
CA GLN A 109 2.29 31.39 6.45
C GLN A 109 2.69 29.99 5.95
N TRP A 110 3.70 29.39 6.55
CA TRP A 110 4.16 28.05 6.23
C TRP A 110 3.05 27.01 6.54
N LEU A 111 2.41 27.13 7.71
CA LEU A 111 1.29 26.28 8.10
C LEU A 111 0.13 26.36 7.09
N GLU A 112 -0.25 27.57 6.70
CA GLU A 112 -1.30 27.79 5.71
C GLU A 112 -0.97 27.10 4.37
N GLN A 113 0.27 27.23 3.91
CA GLN A 113 0.72 26.60 2.66
C GLN A 113 0.74 25.07 2.77
N ILE A 114 1.18 24.49 3.88
CA ILE A 114 1.13 23.04 4.10
C ILE A 114 -0.31 22.54 4.17
N ILE A 115 -1.19 23.22 4.88
CA ILE A 115 -2.61 22.87 4.96
C ILE A 115 -3.24 22.90 3.55
N LEU A 116 -2.95 23.95 2.79
CA LEU A 116 -3.44 24.09 1.43
C LEU A 116 -2.96 22.96 0.52
N LEU A 117 -1.68 22.62 0.63
CA LEU A 117 -1.04 21.60 -0.21
C LEU A 117 -1.44 20.17 0.18
N THR A 118 -1.65 19.91 1.46
CA THR A 118 -1.80 18.53 1.99
C THR A 118 -3.23 18.19 2.39
N GLY A 119 -4.07 19.18 2.65
CA GLY A 119 -5.40 18.97 3.23
C GLY A 119 -5.40 18.51 4.70
N ILE A 120 -4.23 18.44 5.36
CA ILE A 120 -4.14 18.13 6.80
C ILE A 120 -4.85 19.22 7.60
N ASN A 121 -5.64 18.83 8.61
CA ASN A 121 -6.25 19.83 9.47
C ASN A 121 -5.21 20.51 10.38
N LYS A 122 -5.49 21.72 10.83
CA LYS A 122 -4.56 22.53 11.62
C LYS A 122 -4.12 21.85 12.92
N GLU A 123 -5.00 21.14 13.58
CA GLU A 123 -4.72 20.47 14.85
C GLU A 123 -3.77 19.26 14.66
N GLU A 124 -3.97 18.52 13.59
CA GLU A 124 -3.11 17.41 13.21
C GLU A 124 -1.72 17.89 12.80
N LEU A 125 -1.65 18.94 11.99
CA LEU A 125 -0.37 19.56 11.60
C LEU A 125 0.38 20.11 12.82
N GLN A 126 -0.32 20.72 13.79
CA GLN A 126 0.30 21.16 15.04
C GLN A 126 0.90 20.00 15.85
N LYS A 127 0.27 18.82 15.85
CA LYS A 127 0.86 17.62 16.47
C LYS A 127 2.12 17.18 15.75
N VAL A 128 2.13 17.19 14.41
CA VAL A 128 3.30 16.85 13.60
C VAL A 128 4.46 17.82 13.90
N LEU A 129 4.20 19.11 14.09
CA LEU A 129 5.24 20.09 14.45
C LEU A 129 5.92 19.79 15.82
N GLN A 130 5.23 19.10 16.71
CA GLN A 130 5.79 18.67 17.99
C GLN A 130 6.50 17.31 17.92
N GLU A 131 6.39 16.59 16.81
CA GLU A 131 7.13 15.36 16.62
C GLU A 131 8.63 15.61 16.53
N ARG A 132 9.41 14.60 16.87
CA ARG A 132 10.88 14.63 16.83
C ARG A 132 11.37 13.76 15.65
N PRO A 133 11.63 14.35 14.48
CA PRO A 133 11.92 13.61 13.25
C PRO A 133 13.11 12.65 13.36
N PHE A 134 14.10 13.00 14.16
CA PHE A 134 15.31 12.21 14.39
C PHE A 134 15.27 11.33 15.64
N ALA A 135 14.20 11.37 16.42
CA ALA A 135 13.91 10.34 17.42
C ALA A 135 13.37 9.08 16.75
N THR A 136 14.14 8.49 15.88
CA THR A 136 13.78 7.33 15.07
C THR A 136 14.86 6.27 15.07
N VAL A 137 14.52 5.05 14.72
CA VAL A 137 15.48 3.96 14.62
C VAL A 137 16.51 4.23 13.52
N HIS A 138 17.75 3.85 13.73
CA HIS A 138 18.84 4.05 12.76
C HIS A 138 18.56 3.52 11.35
N ARG A 139 17.70 2.55 11.27
CA ARG A 139 17.21 1.99 10.04
C ARG A 139 16.44 2.99 9.20
N SER A 140 15.56 3.81 9.78
CA SER A 140 14.82 4.84 9.05
C SER A 140 15.78 5.81 8.35
N ILE A 141 16.89 6.16 9.03
CA ILE A 141 17.91 7.03 8.43
C ILE A 141 18.68 6.31 7.29
N ARG A 142 18.93 5.00 7.43
CA ARG A 142 19.52 4.21 6.32
C ARG A 142 18.61 4.17 5.10
N ASP A 143 17.31 4.07 5.32
CA ASP A 143 16.32 4.09 4.24
C ASP A 143 16.16 5.48 3.62
N ASP A 144 16.31 6.54 4.42
CA ASP A 144 16.40 7.90 3.91
C ASP A 144 17.65 8.10 3.02
N LEU A 145 18.80 7.50 3.35
CA LEU A 145 19.99 7.53 2.49
C LEU A 145 19.77 6.80 1.16
N LYS A 146 19.04 5.68 1.17
CA LYS A 146 18.66 5.00 -0.08
C LYS A 146 17.72 5.87 -0.93
N GLN A 147 16.79 6.56 -0.30
CA GLN A 147 15.94 7.52 -0.99
C GLN A 147 16.74 8.66 -1.62
N LEU A 148 17.77 9.16 -0.94
CA LEU A 148 18.67 10.17 -1.51
C LEU A 148 19.45 9.65 -2.74
N ILE A 149 19.77 8.35 -2.79
CA ILE A 149 20.32 7.74 -4.01
C ILE A 149 19.30 7.73 -5.14
N GLN A 150 18.06 7.35 -4.86
CA GLN A 150 16.97 7.31 -5.86
C GLN A 150 16.64 8.71 -6.40
N LEU A 151 16.69 9.73 -5.53
CA LEU A 151 16.50 11.13 -5.91
C LEU A 151 17.74 11.76 -6.58
N GLY A 152 18.83 11.02 -6.76
CA GLY A 152 20.04 11.50 -7.41
C GLY A 152 20.92 12.43 -6.55
N TRP A 153 20.75 12.44 -5.23
CA TRP A 153 21.59 13.22 -4.30
C TRP A 153 22.85 12.49 -3.84
N LEU A 154 22.88 11.19 -3.94
CA LEU A 154 24.01 10.34 -3.58
C LEU A 154 24.21 9.25 -4.62
N HIS A 155 25.44 8.77 -4.76
CA HIS A 155 25.75 7.54 -5.48
C HIS A 155 25.99 6.37 -4.53
N GLN A 156 25.63 5.16 -4.97
CA GLN A 156 25.95 3.93 -4.27
C GLN A 156 27.35 3.45 -4.68
N ALA A 157 28.34 3.61 -3.82
CA ALA A 157 29.73 3.21 -4.10
C ALA A 157 30.06 1.76 -3.74
N GLY A 158 29.04 0.94 -3.37
CA GLY A 158 29.15 -0.45 -2.97
C GLY A 158 28.16 -0.79 -1.86
N GLN A 159 28.09 -2.04 -1.42
CA GLN A 159 27.16 -2.47 -0.40
C GLN A 159 27.37 -1.68 0.91
N GLY A 160 26.35 -0.91 1.32
CA GLY A 160 26.38 -0.07 2.53
C GLY A 160 27.32 1.13 2.47
N LYS A 161 27.83 1.50 1.28
CA LYS A 161 28.69 2.67 1.07
C LYS A 161 28.00 3.70 0.18
N TYR A 162 28.07 4.96 0.57
CA TYR A 162 27.45 6.11 -0.08
C TYR A 162 28.55 7.08 -0.53
N GLN A 163 28.35 7.75 -1.65
CA GLN A 163 29.30 8.70 -2.21
C GLN A 163 28.62 10.04 -2.49
N TYR A 164 29.29 11.13 -2.09
CA TYR A 164 28.91 12.49 -2.49
C TYR A 164 29.02 12.70 -3.98
N LEU A 165 28.06 13.43 -4.52
CA LEU A 165 28.13 13.99 -5.87
C LEU A 165 28.91 15.33 -5.87
N ALA A 166 29.50 15.67 -7.00
CA ALA A 166 29.99 17.01 -7.21
C ALA A 166 28.81 18.00 -7.31
N ARG A 167 29.01 19.27 -6.99
CA ARG A 167 27.91 20.27 -7.00
C ARG A 167 27.25 20.40 -8.36
N GLU A 168 28.01 20.21 -9.40
CA GLU A 168 27.57 20.25 -10.80
C GLU A 168 26.68 19.04 -11.20
N GLU A 169 26.78 17.97 -10.43
CA GLU A 169 26.03 16.71 -10.64
C GLU A 169 24.75 16.63 -9.80
N LEU A 170 24.52 17.63 -8.91
CA LEU A 170 23.35 17.65 -8.04
C LEU A 170 22.06 17.83 -8.84
N PRO A 171 20.93 17.24 -8.40
CA PRO A 171 19.63 17.43 -9.03
C PRO A 171 19.27 18.92 -9.09
N GLN A 172 18.69 19.35 -10.20
CA GLN A 172 18.15 20.70 -10.32
C GLN A 172 16.93 20.85 -9.42
N LEU A 173 16.91 21.94 -8.66
CA LEU A 173 15.79 22.26 -7.77
C LEU A 173 14.56 22.67 -8.59
N PRO A 174 13.34 22.39 -8.12
CA PRO A 174 12.11 22.82 -8.80
C PRO A 174 12.06 24.31 -9.12
N THR A 175 12.62 25.14 -8.26
CA THR A 175 12.71 26.61 -8.42
C THR A 175 13.70 27.06 -9.51
N GLN A 176 14.61 26.20 -9.98
CA GLN A 176 15.58 26.54 -11.04
C GLN A 176 15.08 26.13 -12.43
N LEU A 177 14.11 25.23 -12.50
CA LEU A 177 13.53 24.77 -13.78
C LEU A 177 12.66 25.85 -14.44
N GLU A 178 12.19 26.86 -13.70
CA GLU A 178 11.40 27.97 -14.25
C GLU A 178 12.23 29.05 -14.95
N ALA A 179 13.55 29.07 -14.73
CA ALA A 179 14.43 30.13 -15.26
C ALA A 179 15.09 29.78 -16.61
N ASP A 180 15.12 28.52 -17.03
CA ASP A 180 15.84 28.08 -18.22
C ASP A 180 14.89 27.46 -19.27
N SER A 181 14.27 28.32 -20.07
CA SER A 181 13.31 27.95 -21.12
C SER A 181 13.93 27.34 -22.39
N SER A 182 15.19 26.85 -22.32
CA SER A 182 15.95 26.36 -23.50
C SER A 182 16.36 24.88 -23.47
N LEU A 183 15.70 24.01 -22.70
CA LEU A 183 16.01 22.57 -22.72
C LEU A 183 15.05 21.76 -23.61
N PRO A 184 15.54 20.72 -24.31
CA PRO A 184 14.74 19.96 -25.24
C PRO A 184 13.57 19.26 -24.53
N LYS A 185 12.37 19.49 -25.05
CA LYS A 185 11.14 18.82 -24.63
C LYS A 185 11.34 17.32 -24.59
N LEU A 186 11.40 16.75 -23.39
CA LEU A 186 11.24 15.31 -23.23
C LEU A 186 9.93 14.90 -23.90
N THR A 187 10.04 13.93 -24.77
CA THR A 187 8.97 13.36 -25.60
C THR A 187 7.65 13.29 -24.85
N SER A 188 6.70 14.05 -25.38
CA SER A 188 5.35 14.25 -24.90
C SER A 188 4.63 12.94 -24.58
N LEU A 189 4.28 12.74 -23.33
CA LEU A 189 3.01 12.08 -23.01
C LEU A 189 1.90 12.84 -23.76
N PRO A 190 0.87 12.17 -24.31
CA PRO A 190 -0.22 12.86 -24.98
C PRO A 190 -0.70 13.98 -24.04
N SER A 191 -0.68 15.20 -24.54
CA SER A 191 -0.99 16.38 -23.74
C SER A 191 -2.39 16.22 -23.15
N LEU A 192 -2.50 16.24 -21.85
CA LEU A 192 -3.78 16.36 -21.12
C LEU A 192 -4.46 17.72 -21.38
N SER A 193 -3.92 18.49 -22.37
CA SER A 193 -4.35 19.81 -22.79
C SER A 193 -5.78 19.90 -23.32
N HIS A 194 -6.51 18.78 -23.39
CA HIS A 194 -7.92 18.74 -23.81
C HIS A 194 -8.90 18.65 -22.65
N LEU A 195 -8.42 18.51 -21.40
CA LEU A 195 -9.30 18.52 -20.23
C LEU A 195 -9.63 19.96 -19.85
N SER A 196 -10.92 20.26 -19.60
CA SER A 196 -11.30 21.51 -18.97
C SER A 196 -10.75 21.58 -17.54
N GLU A 197 -10.62 22.77 -16.99
CA GLU A 197 -10.20 22.99 -15.60
C GLU A 197 -11.05 22.14 -14.63
N GLN A 198 -12.36 22.14 -14.80
CA GLN A 198 -13.28 21.34 -14.00
C GLN A 198 -13.02 19.83 -14.14
N GLN A 199 -12.76 19.31 -15.34
CA GLN A 199 -12.42 17.90 -15.58
C GLN A 199 -11.08 17.54 -14.96
N THR A 200 -10.11 18.45 -14.98
CA THR A 200 -8.81 18.26 -14.35
C THR A 200 -8.96 18.17 -12.83
N TRP A 201 -9.78 19.03 -12.22
CA TRP A 201 -10.12 18.98 -10.81
C TRP A 201 -10.82 17.66 -10.41
N GLU A 202 -11.80 17.22 -11.18
CA GLU A 202 -12.49 15.95 -10.93
C GLU A 202 -11.55 14.76 -11.02
N LEU A 203 -10.68 14.73 -12.04
CA LEU A 203 -9.67 13.69 -12.20
C LEU A 203 -8.68 13.70 -11.04
N LEU A 204 -8.18 14.86 -10.65
CA LEU A 204 -7.25 15.02 -9.53
C LEU A 204 -7.83 14.44 -8.23
N ARG A 205 -9.09 14.75 -7.90
CA ARG A 205 -9.78 14.22 -6.72
C ARG A 205 -9.89 12.70 -6.73
N VAL A 206 -10.23 12.13 -7.89
CA VAL A 206 -10.29 10.67 -8.03
C VAL A 206 -8.91 10.06 -7.82
N LEU A 207 -7.86 10.61 -8.45
CA LEU A 207 -6.49 10.11 -8.31
C LEU A 207 -5.97 10.25 -6.88
N GLU A 208 -6.23 11.36 -6.22
CA GLU A 208 -5.87 11.53 -4.80
C GLU A 208 -6.56 10.50 -3.90
N SER A 209 -7.83 10.21 -4.16
CA SER A 209 -8.60 9.24 -3.37
C SER A 209 -8.09 7.80 -3.49
N ILE A 210 -7.37 7.48 -4.58
CA ILE A 210 -6.80 6.15 -4.85
C ILE A 210 -5.26 6.11 -4.77
N SER A 211 -4.61 7.22 -4.46
CA SER A 211 -3.14 7.33 -4.41
C SER A 211 -2.50 6.36 -3.42
N PHE A 212 -3.21 6.02 -2.33
CA PHE A 212 -2.77 5.02 -1.36
C PHE A 212 -2.72 3.59 -1.94
N VAL A 213 -3.43 3.30 -3.04
CA VAL A 213 -3.39 2.00 -3.72
C VAL A 213 -2.15 1.88 -4.58
N GLN A 214 -1.76 2.98 -5.24
CA GLN A 214 -0.67 2.98 -6.21
C GLN A 214 0.23 4.22 -6.03
N PRO A 215 1.35 4.08 -5.32
CA PRO A 215 2.26 5.20 -5.00
C PRO A 215 2.74 5.99 -6.22
N ASN A 216 2.87 5.32 -7.38
CA ASN A 216 3.33 5.93 -8.64
C ASN A 216 2.37 6.97 -9.23
N LEU A 217 1.13 7.07 -8.72
CA LEU A 217 0.19 8.13 -9.11
C LEU A 217 0.63 9.52 -8.67
N SER A 218 1.52 9.62 -7.70
CA SER A 218 2.01 10.90 -7.16
C SER A 218 2.57 11.82 -8.25
N SER A 219 3.32 11.28 -9.19
CA SER A 219 3.90 12.06 -10.30
C SER A 219 2.85 12.57 -11.29
N ILE A 220 1.76 11.85 -11.46
CA ILE A 220 0.63 12.25 -12.31
C ILE A 220 -0.18 13.33 -11.59
N ILE A 221 -0.46 13.11 -10.32
CA ILE A 221 -1.16 14.07 -9.45
C ILE A 221 -0.41 15.41 -9.43
N GLU A 222 0.91 15.38 -9.25
CA GLU A 222 1.76 16.57 -9.26
C GLU A 222 1.66 17.37 -10.57
N LYS A 223 1.72 16.67 -11.72
CA LYS A 223 1.56 17.30 -13.04
C LYS A 223 0.18 17.91 -13.23
N LEU A 224 -0.87 17.27 -12.74
CA LEU A 224 -2.23 17.81 -12.80
C LEU A 224 -2.37 19.04 -11.91
N TRP A 225 -1.77 19.03 -10.73
CA TRP A 225 -1.71 20.21 -9.85
C TRP A 225 -0.98 21.38 -10.51
N GLN A 226 0.17 21.14 -11.15
CA GLN A 226 0.90 22.15 -11.90
C GLN A 226 0.03 22.76 -13.02
N GLN A 227 -0.66 21.93 -13.80
CA GLN A 227 -1.56 22.42 -14.85
C GLN A 227 -2.66 23.34 -14.33
N ILE A 228 -3.28 23.00 -13.19
CA ILE A 228 -4.31 23.83 -12.57
C ILE A 228 -3.70 25.16 -12.10
N THR A 229 -2.52 25.12 -11.48
CA THR A 229 -1.83 26.30 -10.97
C THR A 229 -1.41 27.24 -12.10
N ASP A 230 -0.90 26.71 -13.20
CA ASP A 230 -0.47 27.48 -14.38
C ASP A 230 -1.65 28.08 -15.17
N SER A 231 -2.83 27.44 -15.11
CA SER A 231 -4.02 27.88 -15.84
C SER A 231 -4.83 28.96 -15.10
N SER A 232 -4.57 29.17 -13.82
CA SER A 232 -5.34 30.13 -13.00
C SER A 232 -4.59 31.46 -12.86
N PRO A 233 -5.16 32.59 -13.24
CA PRO A 233 -4.59 33.90 -13.01
C PRO A 233 -4.37 34.14 -11.52
N SER A 234 -3.19 34.65 -11.18
CA SER A 234 -2.75 34.93 -9.81
C SER A 234 -3.85 35.62 -8.97
N GLY A 235 -4.40 34.92 -8.01
CA GLY A 235 -5.27 35.50 -6.98
C GLY A 235 -6.66 34.91 -6.83
N THR A 236 -7.17 34.10 -7.73
CA THR A 236 -8.55 33.58 -7.68
C THR A 236 -8.69 32.13 -7.20
N LEU A 237 -7.59 31.43 -6.96
CA LEU A 237 -7.59 30.03 -6.48
C LEU A 237 -8.28 29.84 -5.12
N HIS A 238 -8.36 30.89 -4.29
CA HIS A 238 -8.94 30.81 -2.95
C HIS A 238 -10.45 30.92 -2.86
N GLN A 239 -11.13 31.38 -3.93
CA GLN A 239 -12.59 31.60 -3.89
C GLN A 239 -13.42 30.48 -4.54
N GLN A 240 -12.82 29.54 -5.24
CA GLN A 240 -13.55 28.51 -6.00
C GLN A 240 -13.17 27.07 -5.67
N ASP A 241 -12.48 26.81 -4.58
CA ASP A 241 -12.26 25.42 -4.16
C ASP A 241 -13.63 24.81 -3.80
N PRO A 242 -14.21 23.97 -4.68
CA PRO A 242 -15.49 23.36 -4.38
C PRO A 242 -15.28 22.46 -3.17
N GLN A 243 -15.92 22.78 -2.05
CA GLN A 243 -15.90 22.02 -0.81
C GLN A 243 -15.94 20.52 -1.11
N GLN A 244 -14.97 19.77 -0.61
CA GLN A 244 -14.98 18.32 -0.70
C GLN A 244 -16.29 17.80 -0.09
N ARG A 245 -17.15 17.21 -0.92
CA ARG A 245 -18.45 16.68 -0.50
C ARG A 245 -18.51 15.16 -0.59
N ILE A 246 -17.49 14.53 -1.18
CA ILE A 246 -17.39 13.09 -1.33
C ILE A 246 -16.18 12.63 -0.52
N PHE A 247 -16.44 11.85 0.51
CA PHE A 247 -15.41 11.27 1.39
C PHE A 247 -15.37 9.78 1.19
N LEU A 248 -14.19 9.24 0.88
CA LEU A 248 -13.93 7.80 0.88
C LEU A 248 -13.26 7.45 2.20
N HIS A 249 -13.99 6.77 3.06
CA HIS A 249 -13.43 6.24 4.31
C HIS A 249 -12.82 4.86 4.02
N LEU A 250 -11.53 4.84 3.85
CA LEU A 250 -10.77 3.61 3.67
C LEU A 250 -9.91 3.44 4.91
N ASP A 251 -10.32 2.52 5.77
CA ASP A 251 -9.56 2.23 6.98
C ASP A 251 -8.25 1.54 6.63
N TYR A 252 -7.14 2.19 6.92
CA TYR A 252 -5.81 1.59 6.83
C TYR A 252 -5.53 0.83 8.12
N ILE A 253 -5.15 -0.45 8.01
CA ILE A 253 -4.81 -1.29 9.17
C ILE A 253 -3.30 -1.24 9.45
N LEU A 254 -2.50 -0.84 8.48
CA LEU A 254 -1.05 -0.91 8.57
C LEU A 254 -0.49 0.35 9.24
N SER A 255 0.51 0.15 10.10
CA SER A 255 1.31 1.27 10.59
C SER A 255 2.08 1.92 9.43
N PRO A 256 2.44 3.22 9.53
CA PRO A 256 3.20 3.90 8.48
C PRO A 256 4.47 3.14 8.05
N GLN A 257 5.21 2.57 9.02
CA GLN A 257 6.42 1.80 8.72
C GLN A 257 6.12 0.51 7.94
N MET A 258 4.99 -0.14 8.23
CA MET A 258 4.59 -1.34 7.49
C MET A 258 4.09 -0.97 6.09
N GLN A 259 3.43 0.17 5.96
CA GLN A 259 3.00 0.70 4.66
C GLN A 259 4.20 0.96 3.75
N ASP A 260 5.23 1.64 4.25
CA ASP A 260 6.48 1.88 3.49
C ASP A 260 7.13 0.56 3.00
N CYS A 261 7.07 -0.50 3.84
CA CYS A 261 7.57 -1.81 3.42
C CYS A 261 6.74 -2.43 2.30
N VAL A 262 5.42 -2.37 2.43
CA VAL A 262 4.48 -2.91 1.42
C VAL A 262 4.62 -2.16 0.10
N ASP A 263 4.76 -0.84 0.14
CA ASP A 263 4.96 -0.01 -1.04
C ASP A 263 6.29 -0.31 -1.74
N ASN A 264 7.35 -0.56 -0.96
CA ASN A 264 8.65 -0.98 -1.51
C ASN A 264 8.57 -2.35 -2.20
N TYR A 265 7.86 -3.33 -1.61
CA TYR A 265 7.67 -4.62 -2.27
C TYR A 265 6.86 -4.48 -3.55
N GLN A 266 5.81 -3.67 -3.55
CA GLN A 266 5.05 -3.38 -4.75
C GLN A 266 5.94 -2.79 -5.84
N GLU A 267 6.73 -1.78 -5.53
CA GLU A 267 7.65 -1.15 -6.48
C GLU A 267 8.65 -2.16 -7.08
N GLN A 268 9.24 -3.02 -6.26
CA GLN A 268 10.16 -4.06 -6.74
C GLN A 268 9.47 -5.04 -7.70
N ILE A 269 8.23 -5.44 -7.40
CA ILE A 269 7.43 -6.33 -8.25
C ILE A 269 7.07 -5.63 -9.57
N GLU A 270 6.64 -4.38 -9.53
CA GLU A 270 6.33 -3.59 -10.72
C GLU A 270 7.57 -3.40 -11.61
N GLN A 271 8.73 -3.08 -11.03
CA GLN A 271 9.98 -3.00 -11.75
C GLN A 271 10.37 -4.31 -12.43
N LEU A 272 10.07 -5.45 -11.80
CA LEU A 272 10.30 -6.77 -12.39
C LEU A 272 9.42 -6.99 -13.62
N TRP A 273 8.17 -6.58 -13.60
CA TRP A 273 7.25 -6.70 -14.75
C TRP A 273 7.63 -5.79 -15.92
N TYR A 274 8.18 -4.61 -15.64
CA TYR A 274 8.60 -3.65 -16.69
C TYR A 274 9.93 -4.00 -17.34
N LYS A 275 10.78 -4.83 -16.71
CA LYS A 275 12.11 -5.17 -17.20
C LYS A 275 12.13 -6.59 -17.77
N PRO A 276 12.11 -6.75 -19.11
CA PRO A 276 12.30 -8.05 -19.74
C PRO A 276 13.67 -8.66 -19.34
N PRO A 277 13.78 -9.97 -19.16
CA PRO A 277 12.76 -10.99 -19.37
C PRO A 277 11.88 -11.25 -18.13
N GLY A 278 11.79 -10.35 -17.16
CA GLY A 278 11.12 -10.58 -15.90
C GLY A 278 11.91 -11.52 -14.98
N GLY A 279 11.23 -12.18 -14.06
CA GLY A 279 11.87 -13.11 -13.15
C GLY A 279 10.91 -13.69 -12.12
N VAL A 280 11.48 -14.33 -11.12
CA VAL A 280 10.80 -14.97 -10.00
C VAL A 280 11.14 -14.20 -8.73
N VAL A 281 10.25 -14.15 -7.77
CA VAL A 281 10.52 -13.54 -6.46
C VAL A 281 10.62 -14.62 -5.39
N GLN A 282 11.57 -14.42 -4.46
CA GLN A 282 11.74 -15.26 -3.30
C GLN A 282 11.67 -14.42 -2.03
N PHE A 283 10.90 -14.89 -1.04
CA PHE A 283 10.74 -14.21 0.24
C PHE A 283 10.41 -15.20 1.37
N GLU A 284 10.59 -14.80 2.61
CA GLU A 284 10.04 -15.48 3.78
C GLU A 284 8.62 -14.98 4.02
N TYR A 285 7.70 -15.88 4.29
CA TYR A 285 6.29 -15.59 4.51
C TYR A 285 5.83 -16.07 5.87
N TRP A 286 5.17 -15.19 6.63
CA TRP A 286 4.61 -15.50 7.93
C TRP A 286 3.25 -16.17 7.82
N ILE A 287 3.12 -17.38 8.36
CA ILE A 287 1.87 -18.12 8.45
C ILE A 287 1.33 -17.98 9.87
N ALA A 288 0.26 -17.20 10.02
CA ALA A 288 -0.30 -16.92 11.34
C ALA A 288 -0.91 -18.15 12.03
N ALA A 289 -1.41 -19.12 11.26
CA ALA A 289 -2.03 -20.33 11.81
C ALA A 289 -1.03 -21.28 12.52
N THR A 290 0.22 -21.30 12.04
CA THR A 290 1.30 -22.17 12.58
C THR A 290 2.38 -21.37 13.29
N GLU A 291 2.23 -20.03 13.35
CA GLU A 291 3.23 -19.10 13.91
C GLU A 291 4.65 -19.35 13.36
N SER A 292 4.74 -19.72 12.09
CA SER A 292 5.98 -20.12 11.43
C SER A 292 6.28 -19.29 10.19
N LYS A 293 7.55 -19.28 9.78
CA LYS A 293 8.02 -18.68 8.54
C LYS A 293 8.35 -19.76 7.53
N VAL A 294 7.86 -19.60 6.32
CA VAL A 294 8.18 -20.46 5.19
C VAL A 294 8.83 -19.68 4.08
N LYS A 295 9.73 -20.32 3.36
CA LYS A 295 10.42 -19.72 2.22
C LYS A 295 9.61 -19.97 0.96
N ILE A 296 9.20 -18.90 0.31
CA ILE A 296 8.34 -18.89 -0.88
C ILE A 296 9.20 -18.52 -2.09
N THR A 297 8.98 -19.22 -3.21
CA THR A 297 9.63 -18.91 -4.51
C THR A 297 8.58 -19.00 -5.60
N VAL A 298 8.16 -17.84 -6.15
CA VAL A 298 6.98 -17.74 -7.03
C VAL A 298 7.19 -16.76 -8.17
N TYR A 299 6.51 -17.01 -9.28
CA TYR A 299 6.31 -16.06 -10.38
C TYR A 299 5.19 -15.09 -9.98
N PRO A 300 5.46 -13.78 -9.86
CA PRO A 300 4.48 -12.77 -9.50
C PRO A 300 3.60 -12.43 -10.71
N VAL A 301 2.28 -12.59 -10.60
CA VAL A 301 1.35 -12.40 -11.73
C VAL A 301 0.65 -11.06 -11.68
N CYS A 302 0.01 -10.73 -10.57
CA CYS A 302 -0.62 -9.41 -10.39
C CYS A 302 -0.81 -9.05 -8.92
N LEU A 303 -1.04 -7.76 -8.66
CA LEU A 303 -1.36 -7.23 -7.35
C LEU A 303 -2.84 -6.90 -7.24
N HIS A 304 -3.40 -7.16 -6.07
CA HIS A 304 -4.77 -6.80 -5.73
C HIS A 304 -4.80 -6.00 -4.43
N TYR A 305 -5.60 -4.96 -4.41
CA TYR A 305 -6.00 -4.31 -3.18
C TYR A 305 -7.38 -4.82 -2.78
N VAL A 306 -7.45 -5.63 -1.73
CA VAL A 306 -8.69 -6.25 -1.26
C VAL A 306 -8.94 -5.90 0.18
N ARG A 307 -10.06 -5.22 0.45
CA ARG A 307 -10.43 -4.70 1.78
C ARG A 307 -9.37 -3.73 2.32
N ARG A 308 -8.44 -4.22 3.15
CA ARG A 308 -7.47 -3.41 3.89
C ARG A 308 -6.04 -3.87 3.68
N ALA A 309 -5.77 -4.67 2.64
CA ALA A 309 -4.45 -5.22 2.39
C ALA A 309 -4.15 -5.36 0.89
N LYS A 310 -2.88 -5.23 0.55
CA LYS A 310 -2.35 -5.55 -0.77
C LYS A 310 -1.96 -7.02 -0.82
N TYR A 311 -2.35 -7.70 -1.88
CA TYR A 311 -2.08 -9.12 -2.11
C TYR A 311 -1.35 -9.31 -3.42
N LEU A 312 -0.34 -10.14 -3.41
CA LEU A 312 0.31 -10.67 -4.60
C LEU A 312 -0.34 -12.01 -4.97
N SER A 313 -1.01 -12.08 -6.12
CA SER A 313 -1.37 -13.35 -6.73
C SER A 313 -0.18 -13.89 -7.49
N ALA A 314 0.29 -15.07 -7.12
CA ALA A 314 1.49 -15.66 -7.68
C ALA A 314 1.35 -17.17 -7.87
N TYR A 315 2.18 -17.73 -8.76
CA TYR A 315 2.25 -19.15 -9.05
C TYR A 315 3.66 -19.70 -8.80
N GLY A 316 3.78 -20.77 -8.07
CA GLY A 316 5.05 -21.40 -7.73
C GLY A 316 4.98 -22.16 -6.42
N ILE A 317 6.09 -22.23 -5.67
CA ILE A 317 6.14 -22.96 -4.40
C ILE A 317 5.25 -22.23 -3.38
N ASP A 318 4.15 -22.88 -3.02
CA ASP A 318 3.19 -22.39 -2.03
C ASP A 318 3.69 -22.64 -0.58
N PRO A 319 2.96 -22.19 0.46
CA PRO A 319 3.34 -22.44 1.83
C PRO A 319 3.42 -23.92 2.23
N ASP A 320 2.74 -24.81 1.52
CA ASP A 320 2.72 -26.25 1.74
C ASP A 320 3.83 -26.98 0.95
N GLY A 321 4.63 -26.24 0.17
CA GLY A 321 5.71 -26.76 -0.65
C GLY A 321 5.29 -27.29 -2.03
N ASN A 322 4.05 -27.08 -2.44
CA ASN A 322 3.53 -27.50 -3.74
C ASN A 322 3.71 -26.41 -4.80
N ILE A 323 3.76 -26.79 -6.07
CA ILE A 323 3.66 -25.83 -7.17
C ILE A 323 2.20 -25.53 -7.42
N ALA A 324 1.74 -24.38 -6.92
CA ALA A 324 0.33 -24.00 -6.96
C ALA A 324 0.14 -22.46 -6.96
N TRP A 325 -1.11 -22.04 -7.11
CA TRP A 325 -1.53 -20.67 -6.92
C TRP A 325 -1.67 -20.32 -5.44
N HIS A 326 -1.21 -19.12 -5.08
CA HIS A 326 -1.49 -18.56 -3.77
C HIS A 326 -1.58 -17.03 -3.81
N ASN A 327 -2.39 -16.45 -2.90
CA ASN A 327 -2.51 -15.01 -2.70
C ASN A 327 -1.74 -14.62 -1.43
N TYR A 328 -0.62 -13.94 -1.60
CA TYR A 328 0.26 -13.53 -0.50
C TYR A 328 -0.03 -12.10 -0.06
N ARG A 329 -0.35 -11.89 1.19
CA ARG A 329 -0.43 -10.54 1.76
C ARG A 329 0.97 -9.94 1.84
N LEU A 330 1.16 -8.75 1.26
CA LEU A 330 2.48 -8.11 1.23
C LEU A 330 2.99 -7.74 2.63
N ASP A 331 2.11 -7.39 3.55
CA ASP A 331 2.46 -7.08 4.94
C ASP A 331 2.91 -8.29 5.78
N ARG A 332 2.73 -9.50 5.27
CA ARG A 332 3.23 -10.75 5.88
C ARG A 332 4.55 -11.24 5.30
N ILE A 333 5.10 -10.54 4.32
CA ILE A 333 6.43 -10.84 3.81
C ILE A 333 7.45 -10.48 4.89
N ALA A 334 8.27 -11.49 5.26
CA ALA A 334 9.40 -11.43 6.17
C ALA A 334 9.13 -11.14 7.65
N GLY A 335 7.96 -11.35 8.21
CA GLY A 335 7.96 -11.51 9.64
C GLY A 335 6.80 -11.08 10.49
N ASP A 336 6.89 -11.53 11.71
CA ASP A 336 6.13 -11.12 12.85
C ASP A 336 6.38 -9.64 13.17
N ARG A 337 5.35 -8.86 13.07
CA ARG A 337 5.10 -7.52 13.63
C ARG A 337 5.97 -6.32 13.27
N VAL A 338 7.25 -6.40 13.03
CA VAL A 338 8.06 -5.28 12.50
C VAL A 338 9.29 -5.81 11.78
N PRO A 339 9.52 -5.41 10.56
CA PRO A 339 10.68 -5.85 9.80
C PRO A 339 12.00 -5.32 10.39
N SER A 340 13.01 -6.16 10.57
CA SER A 340 14.31 -5.74 11.09
C SER A 340 15.28 -5.17 10.05
N SER A 341 14.98 -5.25 8.73
CA SER A 341 15.68 -4.54 7.63
C SER A 341 14.84 -4.55 6.35
N VAL A 342 14.68 -3.42 5.66
CA VAL A 342 13.78 -3.27 4.50
C VAL A 342 14.42 -3.75 3.19
N GLY A 343 15.72 -3.99 3.15
CA GLY A 343 16.45 -4.13 1.90
C GLY A 343 16.48 -5.52 1.26
N ASP A 344 16.30 -6.61 2.01
CA ASP A 344 16.69 -7.95 1.52
C ASP A 344 15.60 -9.02 1.60
N ARG A 345 14.35 -8.66 1.75
CA ARG A 345 13.29 -9.61 2.07
C ARG A 345 12.55 -10.15 0.87
N LEU A 346 12.38 -9.35 -0.17
CA LEU A 346 11.91 -9.79 -1.45
C LEU A 346 13.12 -9.84 -2.38
N LYS A 347 13.64 -11.04 -2.64
CA LYS A 347 14.76 -11.27 -3.53
C LYS A 347 14.24 -11.56 -4.92
N VAL A 348 14.65 -10.77 -5.90
CA VAL A 348 14.40 -11.05 -7.32
C VAL A 348 15.41 -12.08 -7.80
N LEU A 349 14.94 -13.15 -8.41
CA LEU A 349 15.73 -14.22 -9.01
C LEU A 349 15.61 -14.15 -10.53
N ALA A 350 16.73 -14.17 -11.23
CA ALA A 350 16.73 -14.34 -12.68
C ALA A 350 16.29 -15.77 -13.06
N TRP A 351 15.76 -15.97 -14.25
CA TRP A 351 15.29 -17.27 -14.73
C TRP A 351 16.35 -18.37 -14.70
N GLY A 352 17.63 -18.02 -14.86
CA GLY A 352 18.76 -18.96 -14.76
C GLY A 352 19.17 -19.32 -13.33
N ASP A 353 18.63 -18.69 -12.29
CA ASP A 353 19.00 -18.95 -10.90
C ASP A 353 18.63 -20.40 -10.51
N PRO A 354 19.54 -21.15 -9.84
CA PRO A 354 19.26 -22.52 -9.38
C PRO A 354 18.06 -22.63 -8.44
N LEU A 355 17.71 -21.57 -7.73
CA LEU A 355 16.59 -21.56 -6.78
C LEU A 355 15.21 -21.44 -7.46
N VAL A 356 15.18 -21.15 -8.76
CA VAL A 356 13.92 -21.11 -9.53
C VAL A 356 13.48 -22.54 -9.83
N PRO A 357 12.23 -22.93 -9.50
CA PRO A 357 11.68 -24.25 -9.79
C PRO A 357 11.74 -24.60 -11.28
N GLN A 358 12.00 -25.87 -11.59
CA GLN A 358 12.13 -26.33 -12.98
C GLN A 358 10.82 -26.15 -13.76
N GLU A 359 9.69 -26.35 -13.11
CA GLU A 359 8.36 -26.15 -13.70
C GLU A 359 8.17 -24.71 -14.18
N LEU A 360 8.56 -23.72 -13.36
CA LEU A 360 8.51 -22.32 -13.75
C LEU A 360 9.45 -22.00 -14.91
N LYS A 361 10.67 -22.59 -14.92
CA LYS A 361 11.62 -22.44 -16.05
C LYS A 361 11.03 -23.02 -17.34
N GLN A 362 10.42 -24.19 -17.26
CA GLN A 362 9.76 -24.83 -18.39
C GLN A 362 8.61 -23.96 -18.93
N MET A 363 7.72 -23.46 -18.04
CA MET A 363 6.63 -22.58 -18.41
C MET A 363 7.13 -21.28 -19.06
N TRP A 364 8.23 -20.72 -18.55
CA TRP A 364 8.85 -19.55 -19.16
C TRP A 364 9.37 -19.84 -20.57
N HIS A 365 10.10 -20.95 -20.76
CA HIS A 365 10.63 -21.37 -22.08
C HIS A 365 9.53 -21.65 -23.09
N THR A 366 8.41 -22.19 -22.65
CA THR A 366 7.27 -22.51 -23.55
C THR A 366 6.32 -21.32 -23.74
N GLY A 367 6.52 -20.19 -23.05
CA GLY A 367 5.63 -19.05 -23.10
C GLY A 367 4.27 -19.29 -22.45
N SER A 368 4.16 -20.30 -21.54
CA SER A 368 2.92 -20.70 -20.87
C SER A 368 2.79 -20.17 -19.44
N LEU A 369 3.54 -19.14 -19.09
CA LEU A 369 3.43 -18.48 -17.78
C LEU A 369 2.01 -17.93 -17.57
N PRO A 370 1.49 -18.02 -16.33
CA PRO A 370 0.18 -17.47 -16.01
C PRO A 370 0.09 -15.96 -16.26
N THR A 371 -1.11 -15.50 -16.65
CA THR A 371 -1.36 -14.09 -16.97
C THR A 371 -2.41 -13.47 -16.04
N PRO A 372 -2.42 -12.13 -15.88
CA PRO A 372 -3.45 -11.42 -15.13
C PRO A 372 -4.87 -11.65 -15.69
N GLU A 373 -5.03 -11.85 -17.00
CA GLU A 373 -6.30 -12.08 -17.67
C GLU A 373 -6.93 -13.41 -17.23
N TYR A 374 -6.11 -14.44 -17.02
CA TYR A 374 -6.56 -15.71 -16.45
C TYR A 374 -7.19 -15.49 -15.07
N ILE A 375 -6.51 -14.77 -14.18
CA ILE A 375 -6.99 -14.46 -12.83
C ILE A 375 -8.29 -13.64 -12.91
N ALA A 376 -8.34 -12.63 -13.77
CA ALA A 376 -9.53 -11.81 -13.96
C ALA A 376 -10.72 -12.64 -14.46
N GLY A 377 -10.49 -13.62 -15.34
CA GLY A 377 -11.50 -14.58 -15.80
C GLY A 377 -12.03 -15.45 -14.66
N GLU A 378 -11.14 -16.01 -13.85
CA GLU A 378 -11.49 -16.85 -12.71
C GLU A 378 -12.24 -16.07 -11.60
N LEU A 379 -11.85 -14.81 -11.33
CA LEU A 379 -12.56 -13.94 -10.40
C LEU A 379 -13.97 -13.58 -10.90
N LYS A 380 -14.17 -13.44 -12.21
CA LYS A 380 -15.51 -13.25 -12.80
C LYS A 380 -16.36 -14.51 -12.78
N ALA A 381 -15.73 -15.69 -12.83
CA ALA A 381 -16.42 -16.97 -12.92
C ALA A 381 -17.05 -17.42 -11.59
N ALA A 382 -16.51 -16.96 -10.45
CA ALA A 382 -17.04 -17.29 -9.13
C ALA A 382 -16.66 -16.23 -8.10
N TRP A 383 -17.60 -15.95 -7.20
CA TRP A 383 -17.42 -15.01 -6.11
C TRP A 383 -16.46 -15.57 -5.06
N GLY A 384 -15.40 -14.87 -4.79
CA GLY A 384 -14.33 -15.19 -3.86
C GLY A 384 -12.99 -14.68 -4.39
N PHE A 385 -12.10 -14.30 -3.48
CA PHE A 385 -10.81 -13.76 -3.82
C PHE A 385 -9.76 -14.86 -4.11
N ASN A 386 -9.87 -16.00 -3.41
CA ASN A 386 -8.99 -17.14 -3.64
C ASN A 386 -9.49 -17.95 -4.86
N PHE A 387 -9.27 -17.39 -6.04
CA PHE A 387 -9.79 -17.89 -7.33
C PHE A 387 -9.39 -19.34 -7.64
N TYR A 388 -8.36 -19.85 -7.03
CA TYR A 388 -7.85 -21.23 -7.16
C TYR A 388 -8.59 -22.23 -6.26
N PHE A 389 -9.50 -21.79 -5.38
CA PHE A 389 -10.35 -22.69 -4.61
C PHE A 389 -11.44 -23.30 -5.47
N LYS A 390 -11.99 -24.43 -4.99
CA LYS A 390 -13.05 -25.15 -5.66
C LYS A 390 -14.28 -24.24 -5.89
N LYS A 391 -14.81 -24.29 -7.10
CA LYS A 391 -16.01 -23.56 -7.47
C LYS A 391 -17.25 -24.41 -7.17
N GLU A 392 -18.22 -23.86 -6.42
CA GLU A 392 -19.46 -24.52 -6.05
C GLU A 392 -20.65 -23.56 -6.18
N LEU A 393 -21.85 -24.13 -6.33
CA LEU A 393 -23.09 -23.38 -6.40
C LEU A 393 -23.53 -22.98 -4.99
N LEU A 394 -23.63 -21.67 -4.75
CA LEU A 394 -24.28 -21.11 -3.57
C LEU A 394 -25.77 -20.94 -3.86
N ILE A 395 -26.61 -21.37 -2.93
CA ILE A 395 -28.04 -21.07 -2.89
C ILE A 395 -28.33 -20.41 -1.54
N LEU A 396 -28.92 -19.21 -1.59
CA LEU A 396 -29.30 -18.43 -0.42
C LEU A 396 -30.81 -18.25 -0.37
N ARG A 397 -31.35 -18.23 0.84
CA ARG A 397 -32.71 -17.86 1.15
C ARG A 397 -32.73 -16.65 2.08
N PHE A 398 -33.64 -15.74 1.85
CA PHE A 398 -33.92 -14.60 2.72
C PHE A 398 -35.43 -14.44 2.89
N PRO A 399 -35.92 -14.01 4.06
CA PRO A 399 -37.28 -13.49 4.20
C PRO A 399 -37.54 -12.41 3.17
N ALA A 400 -38.74 -12.41 2.55
CA ALA A 400 -39.05 -11.49 1.45
C ALA A 400 -38.83 -10.02 1.80
N ASP A 401 -39.25 -9.59 2.99
CA ASP A 401 -39.09 -8.22 3.45
C ASP A 401 -37.61 -7.84 3.62
N PHE A 402 -36.79 -8.75 4.17
CA PHE A 402 -35.35 -8.50 4.29
C PHE A 402 -34.68 -8.39 2.91
N ALA A 403 -35.03 -9.28 1.99
CA ALA A 403 -34.49 -9.23 0.63
C ALA A 403 -34.79 -7.90 -0.04
N LYS A 404 -36.03 -7.44 0.04
CA LYS A 404 -36.48 -6.16 -0.55
C LYS A 404 -35.65 -4.96 -0.08
N TRP A 405 -35.26 -4.94 1.20
CA TRP A 405 -34.56 -3.79 1.79
C TRP A 405 -33.03 -3.87 1.63
N TYR A 406 -32.45 -5.07 1.64
CA TYR A 406 -30.99 -5.23 1.79
C TYR A 406 -30.30 -6.02 0.69
N VAL A 407 -31.07 -6.76 -0.16
CA VAL A 407 -30.48 -7.66 -1.16
C VAL A 407 -30.91 -7.27 -2.58
N ASP A 408 -32.19 -6.96 -2.80
CA ASP A 408 -32.72 -6.56 -4.10
C ASP A 408 -32.04 -5.32 -4.63
N ASN A 409 -31.91 -5.26 -5.95
CA ASN A 409 -31.28 -4.14 -6.67
C ASN A 409 -29.82 -3.88 -6.26
N THR A 410 -29.15 -4.86 -5.67
CA THR A 410 -27.72 -4.78 -5.35
C THR A 410 -26.94 -5.85 -6.11
N THR A 411 -25.77 -5.46 -6.66
CA THR A 411 -24.88 -6.42 -7.34
C THR A 411 -23.74 -6.78 -6.39
N ARG A 412 -23.65 -8.08 -6.04
CA ARG A 412 -22.57 -8.61 -5.19
C ARG A 412 -21.45 -9.23 -6.00
N HIS A 413 -21.83 -9.90 -7.08
CA HIS A 413 -20.93 -10.53 -8.02
C HIS A 413 -21.67 -10.75 -9.35
N SER A 414 -20.95 -10.89 -10.47
CA SER A 414 -21.53 -11.11 -11.78
C SER A 414 -22.42 -12.36 -11.87
N THR A 415 -22.13 -13.36 -11.03
CA THR A 415 -22.91 -14.61 -10.97
C THR A 415 -24.05 -14.58 -9.94
N PHE A 416 -24.12 -13.53 -9.10
CA PHE A 416 -25.17 -13.40 -8.09
C PHE A 416 -26.47 -12.90 -8.74
N ARG A 417 -27.53 -13.70 -8.63
CA ARG A 417 -28.82 -13.36 -9.21
C ARG A 417 -29.98 -13.99 -8.44
N ALA A 418 -31.13 -13.35 -8.51
CA ALA A 418 -32.37 -13.87 -7.98
C ALA A 418 -32.85 -15.06 -8.83
N VAL A 419 -33.54 -16.01 -8.19
CA VAL A 419 -34.18 -17.17 -8.80
C VAL A 419 -35.50 -17.46 -8.11
N LEU A 420 -36.44 -18.05 -8.83
CA LEU A 420 -37.70 -18.49 -8.24
C LEU A 420 -37.52 -19.82 -7.50
N HIS A 421 -38.27 -20.02 -6.42
CA HIS A 421 -38.25 -21.27 -5.65
C HIS A 421 -38.42 -22.51 -6.51
N ASN A 422 -39.36 -22.51 -7.47
CA ASN A 422 -39.65 -23.65 -8.39
C ASN A 422 -38.48 -23.98 -9.34
N GLN A 423 -37.50 -23.09 -9.51
CA GLN A 423 -36.30 -23.33 -10.33
C GLN A 423 -35.16 -24.02 -9.56
N LEU A 424 -35.20 -23.99 -8.22
CA LEU A 424 -34.14 -24.52 -7.37
C LEU A 424 -33.90 -26.03 -7.59
N PRO A 425 -34.94 -26.91 -7.69
CA PRO A 425 -34.72 -28.34 -7.90
C PRO A 425 -33.91 -28.63 -9.17
N GLN A 426 -34.23 -27.95 -10.27
CA GLN A 426 -33.53 -28.15 -11.55
C GLN A 426 -32.09 -27.67 -11.46
N LEU A 427 -31.83 -26.53 -10.78
CA LEU A 427 -30.50 -25.99 -10.56
C LEU A 427 -29.63 -26.93 -9.71
N ILE A 428 -30.22 -27.53 -8.67
CA ILE A 428 -29.55 -28.51 -7.81
C ILE A 428 -29.17 -29.75 -8.62
N VAL A 429 -30.12 -30.33 -9.32
CA VAL A 429 -29.89 -31.55 -10.14
C VAL A 429 -28.81 -31.32 -11.20
N LYS A 430 -28.81 -30.14 -11.83
CA LYS A 430 -27.84 -29.79 -12.88
C LYS A 430 -26.44 -29.56 -12.37
N ASN A 431 -26.28 -28.95 -11.19
CA ASN A 431 -24.99 -28.37 -10.76
C ASN A 431 -24.36 -29.05 -9.53
N ILE A 432 -25.09 -29.92 -8.83
CA ILE A 432 -24.56 -30.66 -7.68
C ILE A 432 -24.30 -32.13 -8.12
N PRO A 433 -23.00 -32.50 -8.28
CA PRO A 433 -22.68 -33.85 -8.81
C PRO A 433 -22.88 -34.96 -7.76
N ASN A 434 -22.72 -34.67 -6.48
CA ASN A 434 -22.85 -35.65 -5.40
C ASN A 434 -24.35 -35.98 -5.20
N GLU A 435 -24.72 -37.25 -5.36
CA GLU A 435 -26.11 -37.72 -5.30
C GLU A 435 -26.69 -37.55 -3.88
N GLN A 436 -25.96 -37.93 -2.86
CA GLN A 436 -26.40 -37.81 -1.46
C GLN A 436 -26.64 -36.36 -1.05
N GLU A 437 -25.72 -35.48 -1.44
CA GLU A 437 -25.87 -34.03 -1.22
C GLU A 437 -27.08 -33.47 -1.95
N ARG A 438 -27.26 -33.87 -3.20
CA ARG A 438 -28.40 -33.47 -4.04
C ARG A 438 -29.73 -33.86 -3.42
N GLU A 439 -29.90 -35.09 -2.93
CA GLU A 439 -31.11 -35.55 -2.26
C GLU A 439 -31.42 -34.76 -0.99
N GLN A 440 -30.38 -34.50 -0.17
CA GLN A 440 -30.51 -33.68 1.03
C GLN A 440 -30.96 -32.26 0.71
N LEU A 441 -30.35 -31.65 -0.31
CA LEU A 441 -30.69 -30.28 -0.73
C LEU A 441 -32.11 -30.19 -1.29
N LEU A 442 -32.54 -31.16 -2.07
CA LEU A 442 -33.93 -31.23 -2.58
C LEU A 442 -34.93 -31.35 -1.42
N LYS A 443 -34.63 -32.16 -0.40
CA LYS A 443 -35.45 -32.26 0.82
C LYS A 443 -35.50 -30.95 1.58
N ILE A 444 -34.39 -30.25 1.72
CA ILE A 444 -34.35 -28.93 2.38
C ILE A 444 -35.23 -27.93 1.60
N VAL A 445 -35.04 -27.85 0.28
CA VAL A 445 -35.78 -26.90 -0.56
C VAL A 445 -37.30 -27.17 -0.52
N SER A 446 -37.72 -28.43 -0.51
CA SER A 446 -39.14 -28.76 -0.40
C SER A 446 -39.82 -28.31 0.89
N GLN A 447 -39.04 -28.03 1.94
CA GLN A 447 -39.53 -27.54 3.24
C GLN A 447 -39.41 -26.01 3.36
N CYS A 448 -38.76 -25.33 2.41
CA CYS A 448 -38.61 -23.88 2.44
C CYS A 448 -39.87 -23.16 1.95
N PRO A 449 -40.22 -21.99 2.53
CA PRO A 449 -41.35 -21.19 2.09
C PRO A 449 -41.20 -20.76 0.62
N THR A 450 -42.26 -20.86 -0.15
CA THR A 450 -42.27 -20.46 -1.59
C THR A 450 -42.21 -18.94 -1.78
N ASP A 451 -42.66 -18.18 -0.79
CA ASP A 451 -42.80 -16.71 -0.81
C ASP A 451 -41.53 -15.99 -0.40
N ASP A 452 -40.54 -16.72 0.10
CA ASP A 452 -39.22 -16.16 0.41
C ASP A 452 -38.41 -15.86 -0.86
N ALA A 453 -37.43 -15.00 -0.73
CA ALA A 453 -36.53 -14.63 -1.82
C ALA A 453 -35.34 -15.59 -1.89
N TYR A 454 -35.03 -16.05 -3.08
CA TYR A 454 -33.95 -16.98 -3.36
C TYR A 454 -32.96 -16.39 -4.33
N TYR A 455 -31.64 -16.61 -4.03
CA TYR A 455 -30.54 -16.15 -4.85
C TYR A 455 -29.54 -17.27 -5.06
N ILE A 456 -28.91 -17.23 -6.22
CA ILE A 456 -27.79 -18.13 -6.54
C ILE A 456 -26.55 -17.32 -6.88
N ALA A 457 -25.39 -17.92 -6.62
CA ALA A 457 -24.09 -17.45 -7.11
C ALA A 457 -23.15 -18.65 -7.28
N TRP A 458 -22.14 -18.52 -8.13
CA TRP A 458 -20.97 -19.37 -8.05
C TRP A 458 -20.00 -18.78 -7.04
N ILE A 459 -19.48 -19.60 -6.14
CA ILE A 459 -18.54 -19.17 -5.10
C ILE A 459 -17.29 -20.03 -5.07
N ARG A 460 -16.21 -19.48 -4.47
CA ARG A 460 -15.01 -20.23 -4.09
C ARG A 460 -15.19 -20.75 -2.68
N THR A 461 -15.37 -22.05 -2.55
CA THR A 461 -15.65 -22.72 -1.26
C THR A 461 -14.44 -22.64 -0.36
N GLY A 462 -14.65 -22.21 0.88
CA GLY A 462 -13.58 -21.96 1.84
C GLY A 462 -12.95 -20.55 1.78
N ASP A 463 -13.37 -19.71 0.82
CA ASP A 463 -12.89 -18.33 0.78
C ASP A 463 -13.48 -17.50 1.94
N ILE A 464 -12.58 -16.96 2.77
CA ILE A 464 -12.98 -16.18 3.97
C ILE A 464 -13.78 -14.93 3.60
N ASN A 465 -13.57 -14.33 2.43
CA ASN A 465 -14.30 -13.14 2.03
C ASN A 465 -15.77 -13.45 1.72
N VAL A 466 -16.04 -14.64 1.16
CA VAL A 466 -17.40 -15.15 0.97
C VAL A 466 -18.05 -15.43 2.32
N LEU A 467 -17.35 -16.17 3.20
CA LEU A 467 -17.88 -16.52 4.54
C LEU A 467 -18.19 -15.27 5.37
N MET A 468 -17.33 -14.26 5.36
CA MET A 468 -17.57 -13.00 6.07
C MET A 468 -18.82 -12.29 5.56
N ARG A 469 -19.06 -12.30 4.26
CA ARG A 469 -20.28 -11.71 3.69
C ARG A 469 -21.53 -12.48 4.09
N LEU A 470 -21.48 -13.82 4.11
CA LEU A 470 -22.60 -14.65 4.58
C LEU A 470 -22.91 -14.39 6.06
N ARG A 471 -21.90 -14.16 6.88
CA ARG A 471 -22.06 -13.79 8.31
C ARG A 471 -22.74 -12.43 8.49
N GLU A 472 -22.46 -11.46 7.64
CA GLU A 472 -23.08 -10.12 7.67
C GLU A 472 -24.60 -10.16 7.48
N TRP A 473 -25.14 -11.19 6.84
CA TRP A 473 -26.58 -11.33 6.62
C TRP A 473 -27.31 -12.07 7.75
N ARG A 474 -26.60 -12.52 8.77
CA ARG A 474 -27.26 -13.15 9.94
C ARG A 474 -28.16 -12.16 10.67
N PRO A 475 -29.26 -12.61 11.29
CA PRO A 475 -29.78 -13.98 11.26
C PRO A 475 -30.68 -14.28 10.05
N ASN A 476 -30.84 -13.35 9.11
CA ASN A 476 -31.84 -13.42 8.05
C ASN A 476 -31.39 -14.19 6.79
N GLY A 477 -30.08 -14.25 6.53
CA GLY A 477 -29.52 -14.96 5.39
C GLY A 477 -29.26 -16.43 5.71
N GLU A 478 -29.99 -17.33 5.07
CA GLU A 478 -29.80 -18.78 5.21
C GLU A 478 -29.07 -19.36 3.99
N VAL A 479 -27.99 -20.09 4.22
CA VAL A 479 -27.31 -20.86 3.21
C VAL A 479 -28.02 -22.20 3.04
N ILE A 480 -28.55 -22.46 1.85
CA ILE A 480 -29.12 -23.76 1.50
C ILE A 480 -28.02 -24.67 0.97
N ALA A 481 -27.25 -24.22 -0.04
CA ALA A 481 -26.15 -24.94 -0.65
C ALA A 481 -24.89 -24.05 -0.71
N PRO A 482 -23.66 -24.62 -0.69
CA PRO A 482 -23.35 -26.05 -0.50
C PRO A 482 -23.55 -26.49 0.96
N LEU A 483 -23.75 -27.77 1.19
CA LEU A 483 -23.99 -28.29 2.56
C LEU A 483 -22.82 -28.05 3.49
N SER A 484 -21.59 -28.06 3.00
CA SER A 484 -20.39 -27.77 3.79
C SER A 484 -20.48 -26.40 4.46
N ILE A 485 -20.82 -25.35 3.70
CA ILE A 485 -21.00 -23.99 4.24
C ILE A 485 -22.26 -23.90 5.11
N ARG A 486 -23.34 -24.56 4.74
CA ARG A 486 -24.55 -24.62 5.58
C ARG A 486 -24.24 -25.16 6.98
N TYR A 487 -23.54 -26.28 7.06
CA TYR A 487 -23.15 -26.86 8.35
C TYR A 487 -22.17 -25.97 9.12
N GLN A 488 -21.22 -25.34 8.44
CA GLN A 488 -20.34 -24.38 9.06
C GLN A 488 -21.10 -23.20 9.66
N MET A 489 -22.01 -22.57 8.90
CA MET A 489 -22.82 -21.45 9.37
C MET A 489 -23.69 -21.83 10.56
N ARG A 490 -24.24 -23.05 10.55
CA ARG A 490 -25.02 -23.59 11.67
C ARG A 490 -24.13 -23.76 12.92
N ALA A 491 -22.99 -24.41 12.79
CA ALA A 491 -22.07 -24.63 13.93
C ALA A 491 -21.59 -23.32 14.56
N GLU A 492 -21.30 -22.32 13.74
CA GLU A 492 -20.95 -20.98 14.22
C GLU A 492 -22.11 -20.30 14.95
N ALA A 493 -23.35 -20.41 14.45
CA ALA A 493 -24.53 -19.86 15.11
C ALA A 493 -24.83 -20.56 16.46
N GLU A 494 -24.67 -21.87 16.53
CA GLU A 494 -24.79 -22.63 17.77
C GLU A 494 -23.73 -22.23 18.80
N GLN A 495 -22.49 -21.98 18.35
CA GLN A 495 -21.43 -21.48 19.24
C GLN A 495 -21.69 -20.06 19.71
N GLU A 496 -22.15 -19.19 18.83
CA GLU A 496 -22.53 -17.81 19.16
C GLU A 496 -23.64 -17.79 20.21
N PHE A 497 -24.67 -18.59 20.03
CA PHE A 497 -25.76 -18.73 20.99
C PHE A 497 -25.28 -19.20 22.38
N LYS A 498 -24.39 -20.20 22.42
CA LYS A 498 -23.78 -20.69 23.68
C LYS A 498 -22.96 -19.60 24.35
N ASN A 499 -22.23 -18.79 23.62
CA ASN A 499 -21.42 -17.70 24.19
C ASN A 499 -22.32 -16.65 24.90
N TYR A 500 -23.47 -16.30 24.30
CA TYR A 500 -24.44 -15.39 24.93
C TYR A 500 -25.17 -16.01 26.13
N GLN A 501 -25.46 -17.31 26.08
CA GLN A 501 -26.08 -18.01 27.22
C GLN A 501 -25.13 -18.10 28.43
N ALA A 502 -23.85 -18.34 28.22
CA ALA A 502 -22.86 -18.49 29.29
C ALA A 502 -22.69 -17.23 30.18
N LEU A 503 -23.12 -16.06 29.70
CA LEU A 503 -23.04 -14.78 30.39
C LEU A 503 -24.30 -14.45 31.21
N LEU A 504 -25.34 -15.27 31.16
CA LEU A 504 -26.61 -15.07 31.84
C LEU A 504 -26.81 -16.01 33.05
N GLY A 505 -25.79 -16.84 33.40
CA GLY A 505 -25.78 -17.80 34.50
C GLY A 505 -24.80 -17.32 35.63
#